data_0d43578b9738893f78c1fdd37b74d771
#
_entry.id   0d43578b9738893f78c1fdd37b74d771
#
_cell.length_a   1.000
_cell.length_b   1.000
_cell.length_c   1.000
_cell.angle_alpha   90.00
_cell.angle_beta   90.00
_cell.angle_gamma   90.00
#
_symmetry.space_group_name_H-M   'P 1'
#
loop_
_entity.id
_entity.type
_entity.pdbx_description
1 polymer ?
#
loop_
_entity_poly.entity_id
_entity_poly.type
_entity_poly.pdbx_seq_one_letter_code
_entity_poly.pdbx_strand_id
1 'polypeptide(L)'
;RSCYIVSSVFTFIVFGYLLEPMQRAVSDKLSGFAGSGVLVIAVCYAISTMLVCSLMKRVIDQIFVREEKSQARLLEEFSLDVSKSLRVEEILERLIGVVQEGLSVRRMSVCMRDADGCYRIARGSNPLERSEVIFSRDNPIIEYLRTADGCLMIQDMHMVPGYRSLWENEKKLLQQMGVKCFAPLRDGDELVGVALLSEKDKSKRYTYADESFLSSVRSVASIALKNAYLYEKAYRDARTDDLTGLLNRKYFYETLKAQFDQWKDVGISLMILNIDDFKLFNQLYGNHNGDIALKAIAGVISGSVGESGVAARYSGKEFAVLLPGVDVVTARRMAANIRERVAGMNRGGEYSFKALTLSVGICAAPYGAVTFKQLVDNAEQAVYQVKRAGKNNILIFAAASEEPLSGAQGTQKNLQEVYSEYASTIYALTAAIDAKDHYTFKHSKNVAYYATKLAAAVGLDENS
;
A
#
# COMPACT_ATOMS: atom_id res chain seq x y z
N ARG A 1 -31.45 36.76 -10.52
CA ARG A 1 -32.75 37.49 -10.62
C ARG A 1 -32.81 38.64 -9.63
N SER A 2 -32.47 38.49 -8.35
CA SER A 2 -32.48 39.55 -7.32
C SER A 2 -31.67 40.80 -7.70
N CYS A 3 -30.47 40.64 -8.32
CA CYS A 3 -29.63 41.77 -8.76
C CYS A 3 -30.30 42.61 -9.84
N TYR A 4 -31.05 42.01 -10.76
CA TYR A 4 -31.78 42.78 -11.80
C TYR A 4 -32.89 43.60 -11.17
N ILE A 5 -33.59 43.06 -10.18
CA ILE A 5 -34.65 43.79 -9.44
C ILE A 5 -34.05 44.98 -8.70
N VAL A 6 -32.94 44.75 -7.95
CA VAL A 6 -32.24 45.84 -7.24
C VAL A 6 -31.71 46.91 -8.17
N SER A 7 -31.11 46.51 -9.30
CA SER A 7 -30.60 47.44 -10.33
C SER A 7 -31.74 48.26 -10.96
N SER A 8 -32.88 47.61 -11.26
CA SER A 8 -34.05 48.30 -11.82
C SER A 8 -34.65 49.27 -10.81
N VAL A 9 -34.78 48.89 -9.56
CA VAL A 9 -35.29 49.76 -8.49
C VAL A 9 -34.35 50.95 -8.29
N PHE A 10 -33.02 50.71 -8.23
CA PHE A 10 -32.06 51.78 -8.09
C PHE A 10 -32.10 52.77 -9.29
N THR A 11 -32.16 52.25 -10.52
CA THR A 11 -32.27 53.09 -11.73
C THR A 11 -33.59 53.89 -11.72
N PHE A 12 -34.69 53.26 -11.28
CA PHE A 12 -35.98 53.94 -11.17
C PHE A 12 -35.91 55.10 -10.15
N ILE A 13 -35.30 54.91 -8.99
CA ILE A 13 -35.14 55.94 -7.96
C ILE A 13 -34.27 57.10 -8.47
N VAL A 14 -33.11 56.80 -9.06
CA VAL A 14 -32.19 57.81 -9.60
C VAL A 14 -32.83 58.57 -10.75
N PHE A 15 -33.57 57.89 -11.62
CA PHE A 15 -34.23 58.53 -12.74
C PHE A 15 -35.42 59.38 -12.27
N GLY A 16 -36.16 58.92 -11.19
CA GLY A 16 -37.20 59.71 -10.58
C GLY A 16 -36.72 61.06 -10.05
N TYR A 17 -35.52 61.08 -9.42
CA TYR A 17 -34.90 62.33 -8.96
C TYR A 17 -34.46 63.27 -10.14
N LEU A 18 -34.10 62.68 -11.25
CA LEU A 18 -33.61 63.40 -12.44
C LEU A 18 -34.79 63.83 -13.38
N LEU A 19 -35.98 63.31 -13.14
CA LEU A 19 -37.14 63.50 -14.07
C LEU A 19 -37.56 64.97 -14.17
N GLU A 20 -37.67 65.69 -13.05
CA GLU A 20 -38.00 67.10 -13.03
C GLU A 20 -36.96 68.01 -13.74
N PRO A 21 -35.65 67.91 -13.42
CA PRO A 21 -34.67 68.72 -14.14
C PRO A 21 -34.55 68.35 -15.61
N MET A 22 -34.74 67.09 -15.99
CA MET A 22 -34.76 66.68 -17.40
C MET A 22 -36.00 67.22 -18.14
N GLN A 23 -37.15 67.17 -17.50
CA GLN A 23 -38.39 67.68 -18.04
C GLN A 23 -38.31 69.23 -18.32
N ARG A 24 -37.70 69.97 -17.35
CA ARG A 24 -37.42 71.41 -17.55
C ARG A 24 -36.39 71.64 -18.66
N ALA A 25 -35.33 70.91 -18.74
CA ALA A 25 -34.29 71.05 -19.77
C ALA A 25 -34.83 70.71 -21.18
N VAL A 26 -35.72 69.74 -21.30
CA VAL A 26 -36.38 69.39 -22.61
C VAL A 26 -37.36 70.44 -22.98
N SER A 27 -38.18 71.00 -22.05
CA SER A 27 -39.14 72.05 -22.34
C SER A 27 -38.49 73.37 -22.77
N ASP A 28 -37.36 73.74 -22.13
CA ASP A 28 -36.66 74.99 -22.39
C ASP A 28 -35.83 74.98 -23.71
N LYS A 29 -35.22 73.79 -24.06
CA LYS A 29 -34.35 73.69 -25.24
C LYS A 29 -34.99 73.15 -26.52
N LEU A 30 -36.13 72.47 -26.40
CA LEU A 30 -36.81 71.76 -27.48
C LEU A 30 -38.31 72.20 -27.56
N SER A 31 -38.60 73.52 -27.56
CA SER A 31 -39.94 74.09 -27.60
C SER A 31 -40.79 73.61 -28.76
N GLY A 32 -40.20 73.21 -29.89
CA GLY A 32 -40.90 72.61 -31.05
C GLY A 32 -41.37 71.16 -30.87
N PHE A 33 -40.95 70.46 -29.76
CA PHE A 33 -41.24 69.02 -29.48
C PHE A 33 -42.02 68.81 -28.18
N ALA A 34 -42.80 69.80 -27.75
CA ALA A 34 -43.50 69.77 -26.43
C ALA A 34 -44.40 68.54 -26.25
N GLY A 35 -44.92 67.92 -27.32
CA GLY A 35 -45.69 66.66 -27.21
C GLY A 35 -44.86 65.36 -27.16
N SER A 36 -43.60 65.40 -27.52
CA SER A 36 -42.72 64.25 -27.61
C SER A 36 -41.73 64.17 -26.45
N GLY A 37 -41.71 65.13 -25.51
CA GLY A 37 -40.80 65.20 -24.36
C GLY A 37 -40.88 63.99 -23.47
N VAL A 38 -42.07 63.44 -23.22
CA VAL A 38 -42.31 62.23 -22.45
C VAL A 38 -41.65 60.98 -23.11
N LEU A 39 -41.73 60.94 -24.46
CA LEU A 39 -41.16 59.84 -25.24
C LEU A 39 -39.62 59.85 -25.21
N VAL A 40 -39.02 61.06 -25.30
CA VAL A 40 -37.55 61.25 -25.18
C VAL A 40 -37.08 60.82 -23.78
N ILE A 41 -37.80 61.21 -22.70
CA ILE A 41 -37.50 60.84 -21.35
C ILE A 41 -37.60 59.30 -21.16
N ALA A 42 -38.66 58.67 -21.71
CA ALA A 42 -38.85 57.22 -21.65
C ALA A 42 -37.73 56.46 -22.38
N VAL A 43 -37.27 56.94 -23.55
CA VAL A 43 -36.16 56.37 -24.31
C VAL A 43 -34.83 56.50 -23.52
N CYS A 44 -34.57 57.68 -22.95
CA CYS A 44 -33.40 57.92 -22.10
C CYS A 44 -33.40 57.01 -20.87
N TYR A 45 -34.56 56.79 -20.24
CA TYR A 45 -34.73 55.87 -19.13
C TYR A 45 -34.42 54.42 -19.54
N ALA A 46 -35.00 53.97 -20.65
CA ALA A 46 -34.77 52.62 -21.17
C ALA A 46 -33.27 52.37 -21.47
N ILE A 47 -32.61 53.34 -22.14
CA ILE A 47 -31.17 53.26 -22.45
C ILE A 47 -30.31 53.25 -21.14
N SER A 48 -30.65 54.12 -20.18
CA SER A 48 -29.94 54.20 -18.88
C SER A 48 -30.09 52.88 -18.13
N THR A 49 -31.31 52.32 -18.05
CA THR A 49 -31.56 51.04 -17.39
C THR A 49 -30.80 49.90 -18.07
N MET A 50 -30.79 49.87 -19.40
CA MET A 50 -30.05 48.87 -20.16
C MET A 50 -28.53 48.95 -19.90
N LEU A 51 -27.98 50.18 -19.86
CA LEU A 51 -26.57 50.41 -19.53
C LEU A 51 -26.19 49.96 -18.10
N VAL A 52 -27.01 50.36 -17.10
CA VAL A 52 -26.76 49.97 -15.70
C VAL A 52 -26.89 48.47 -15.53
N CYS A 53 -27.90 47.82 -16.11
CA CYS A 53 -28.04 46.36 -16.10
C CYS A 53 -26.87 45.65 -16.78
N SER A 54 -26.39 46.18 -17.91
CA SER A 54 -25.23 45.67 -18.64
C SER A 54 -23.93 45.79 -17.81
N LEU A 55 -23.73 46.94 -17.16
CA LEU A 55 -22.58 47.17 -16.27
C LEU A 55 -22.62 46.25 -15.04
N MET A 56 -23.77 46.16 -14.38
CA MET A 56 -23.96 45.25 -13.24
C MET A 56 -23.75 43.80 -13.63
N LYS A 57 -24.27 43.39 -14.82
CA LYS A 57 -24.00 42.05 -15.34
C LYS A 57 -22.49 41.81 -15.54
N ARG A 58 -21.76 42.76 -16.14
CA ARG A 58 -20.31 42.64 -16.32
C ARG A 58 -19.56 42.53 -15.01
N VAL A 59 -19.93 43.32 -13.99
CA VAL A 59 -19.31 43.27 -12.66
C VAL A 59 -19.60 41.95 -11.99
N ILE A 60 -20.84 41.47 -12.04
CA ILE A 60 -21.24 40.17 -11.48
C ILE A 60 -20.50 39.03 -12.22
N ASP A 61 -20.52 39.05 -13.53
CA ASP A 61 -19.84 38.05 -14.36
C ASP A 61 -18.30 38.05 -14.09
N GLN A 62 -17.69 39.23 -13.91
CA GLN A 62 -16.26 39.31 -13.54
C GLN A 62 -15.94 38.71 -12.17
N ILE A 63 -16.82 38.90 -11.19
CA ILE A 63 -16.58 38.41 -9.84
C ILE A 63 -16.87 36.87 -9.76
N PHE A 64 -18.07 36.48 -10.18
CA PHE A 64 -18.50 35.07 -10.03
C PHE A 64 -17.89 34.12 -11.06
N VAL A 65 -17.80 34.55 -12.35
CA VAL A 65 -17.20 33.73 -13.41
C VAL A 65 -15.68 33.58 -13.22
N ARG A 66 -15.03 34.56 -12.59
CA ARG A 66 -13.60 34.46 -12.27
C ARG A 66 -13.30 33.41 -11.18
N GLU A 67 -14.14 33.34 -10.15
CA GLU A 67 -14.01 32.35 -9.07
C GLU A 67 -14.30 30.95 -9.61
N GLU A 68 -15.37 30.77 -10.36
CA GLU A 68 -15.75 29.50 -10.97
C GLU A 68 -14.70 29.00 -11.98
N LYS A 69 -14.17 29.89 -12.84
CA LYS A 69 -13.07 29.55 -13.76
C LYS A 69 -11.78 29.19 -13.03
N SER A 70 -11.48 29.86 -11.92
CA SER A 70 -10.32 29.53 -11.10
C SER A 70 -10.46 28.14 -10.47
N GLN A 71 -11.64 27.82 -9.91
CA GLN A 71 -11.92 26.51 -9.35
C GLN A 71 -11.90 25.40 -10.41
N ALA A 72 -12.45 25.65 -11.60
CA ALA A 72 -12.42 24.70 -12.71
C ALA A 72 -10.98 24.40 -13.16
N ARG A 73 -10.14 25.43 -13.27
CA ARG A 73 -8.71 25.27 -13.60
C ARG A 73 -7.97 24.47 -12.52
N LEU A 74 -8.18 24.79 -11.25
CA LEU A 74 -7.58 24.06 -10.13
C LEU A 74 -7.99 22.59 -10.13
N LEU A 75 -9.26 22.29 -10.44
CA LEU A 75 -9.76 20.93 -10.55
C LEU A 75 -9.12 20.18 -11.73
N GLU A 76 -8.94 20.84 -12.87
CA GLU A 76 -8.28 20.26 -14.04
C GLU A 76 -6.80 19.95 -13.73
N GLU A 77 -6.04 20.90 -13.19
CA GLU A 77 -4.65 20.73 -12.78
C GLU A 77 -4.53 19.60 -11.73
N PHE A 78 -5.41 19.59 -10.73
CA PHE A 78 -5.47 18.53 -9.75
C PHE A 78 -5.71 17.15 -10.37
N SER A 79 -6.71 17.05 -11.28
CA SER A 79 -7.03 15.79 -11.95
C SER A 79 -5.86 15.24 -12.76
N LEU A 80 -5.14 16.12 -13.48
CA LEU A 80 -3.96 15.74 -14.25
C LEU A 80 -2.80 15.29 -13.35
N ASP A 81 -2.60 15.97 -12.24
CA ASP A 81 -1.51 15.70 -11.32
C ASP A 81 -1.71 14.38 -10.55
N VAL A 82 -2.90 14.16 -9.99
CA VAL A 82 -3.17 12.92 -9.23
C VAL A 82 -3.31 11.70 -10.12
N SER A 83 -3.67 11.88 -11.40
CA SER A 83 -3.72 10.76 -12.36
C SER A 83 -2.35 10.13 -12.62
N LYS A 84 -1.28 10.88 -12.39
CA LYS A 84 0.12 10.44 -12.57
C LYS A 84 0.75 9.91 -11.27
N SER A 85 0.18 10.24 -10.12
CA SER A 85 0.70 9.81 -8.84
C SER A 85 0.11 8.46 -8.42
N LEU A 86 1.01 7.56 -7.99
CA LEU A 86 0.66 6.25 -7.42
C LEU A 86 0.90 6.19 -5.91
N ARG A 87 1.26 7.32 -5.28
CA ARG A 87 1.56 7.41 -3.85
C ARG A 87 0.44 8.14 -3.12
N VAL A 88 -0.13 7.47 -2.13
CA VAL A 88 -1.24 8.01 -1.32
C VAL A 88 -0.87 9.36 -0.68
N GLU A 89 0.35 9.48 -0.14
CA GLU A 89 0.82 10.71 0.51
C GLU A 89 0.82 11.92 -0.44
N GLU A 90 1.26 11.73 -1.68
CA GLU A 90 1.30 12.79 -2.70
C GLU A 90 -0.11 13.22 -3.11
N ILE A 91 -1.03 12.25 -3.25
CA ILE A 91 -2.42 12.52 -3.58
C ILE A 91 -3.10 13.33 -2.46
N LEU A 92 -2.87 12.95 -1.19
CA LEU A 92 -3.42 13.65 -0.03
C LEU A 92 -2.85 15.08 0.08
N GLU A 93 -1.57 15.27 -0.19
CA GLU A 93 -0.93 16.60 -0.15
C GLU A 93 -1.52 17.52 -1.20
N ARG A 94 -1.69 17.03 -2.44
CA ARG A 94 -2.31 17.79 -3.52
C ARG A 94 -3.78 18.07 -3.25
N LEU A 95 -4.52 17.11 -2.70
CA LEU A 95 -5.90 17.28 -2.28
C LEU A 95 -6.04 18.45 -1.29
N ILE A 96 -5.18 18.47 -0.26
CA ILE A 96 -5.16 19.55 0.72
C ILE A 96 -4.87 20.90 0.03
N GLY A 97 -3.87 20.96 -0.83
CA GLY A 97 -3.49 22.18 -1.55
C GLY A 97 -4.64 22.76 -2.39
N VAL A 98 -5.24 21.93 -3.22
CA VAL A 98 -6.35 22.34 -4.11
C VAL A 98 -7.57 22.81 -3.32
N VAL A 99 -7.93 22.13 -2.26
CA VAL A 99 -9.08 22.52 -1.42
C VAL A 99 -8.78 23.82 -0.66
N GLN A 100 -7.58 23.98 -0.13
CA GLN A 100 -7.18 25.22 0.56
C GLN A 100 -7.18 26.42 -0.37
N GLU A 101 -6.63 26.26 -1.58
CA GLU A 101 -6.59 27.34 -2.57
C GLU A 101 -7.99 27.63 -3.12
N GLY A 102 -8.73 26.60 -3.56
CA GLY A 102 -10.04 26.76 -4.22
C GLY A 102 -11.14 27.27 -3.31
N LEU A 103 -11.07 26.99 -2.00
CA LEU A 103 -12.06 27.42 -1.02
C LEU A 103 -11.55 28.48 -0.03
N SER A 104 -10.26 28.82 -0.09
CA SER A 104 -9.59 29.70 0.88
C SER A 104 -9.79 29.22 2.32
N VAL A 105 -9.55 27.92 2.59
CA VAL A 105 -9.69 27.30 3.89
C VAL A 105 -8.36 27.39 4.65
N ARG A 106 -8.39 27.82 5.91
CA ARG A 106 -7.17 28.00 6.72
C ARG A 106 -6.46 26.70 7.02
N ARG A 107 -7.19 25.67 7.40
CA ARG A 107 -6.65 24.36 7.76
C ARG A 107 -7.51 23.25 7.19
N MET A 108 -6.85 22.19 6.75
CA MET A 108 -7.48 20.97 6.33
C MET A 108 -6.64 19.79 6.81
N SER A 109 -7.31 18.75 7.29
CA SER A 109 -6.70 17.47 7.66
C SER A 109 -7.50 16.35 7.02
N VAL A 110 -6.83 15.31 6.56
CA VAL A 110 -7.47 14.14 5.96
C VAL A 110 -7.23 12.95 6.86
N CYS A 111 -8.31 12.36 7.34
CA CYS A 111 -8.31 11.12 8.08
C CYS A 111 -8.57 9.95 7.11
N MET A 112 -7.74 8.91 7.20
CA MET A 112 -7.91 7.67 6.44
C MET A 112 -8.27 6.54 7.41
N ARG A 113 -9.05 5.58 6.91
CA ARG A 113 -9.43 4.39 7.66
C ARG A 113 -8.23 3.45 7.77
N ASP A 114 -7.94 2.98 8.97
CA ASP A 114 -6.92 1.98 9.25
C ASP A 114 -7.48 0.53 9.21
N ALA A 115 -6.61 -0.45 9.44
CA ALA A 115 -6.97 -1.87 9.45
C ALA A 115 -7.98 -2.22 10.55
N ASP A 116 -7.97 -1.48 11.67
CA ASP A 116 -8.87 -1.67 12.82
C ASP A 116 -10.23 -1.00 12.58
N GLY A 117 -10.38 -0.28 11.46
CA GLY A 117 -11.58 0.46 11.09
C GLY A 117 -11.71 1.83 11.75
N CYS A 118 -10.69 2.29 12.47
CA CYS A 118 -10.59 3.63 13.03
C CYS A 118 -10.08 4.63 11.98
N TYR A 119 -10.38 5.91 12.19
CA TYR A 119 -9.94 6.98 11.28
C TYR A 119 -8.86 7.81 11.96
N ARG A 120 -7.67 7.80 11.36
CA ARG A 120 -6.48 8.53 11.84
C ARG A 120 -6.09 9.61 10.85
N ILE A 121 -5.48 10.68 11.35
CA ILE A 121 -4.93 11.73 10.47
C ILE A 121 -3.78 11.12 9.67
N ALA A 122 -3.99 10.96 8.37
CA ALA A 122 -2.97 10.54 7.42
C ALA A 122 -2.14 11.73 6.93
N ARG A 123 -2.77 12.89 6.70
CA ARG A 123 -2.11 14.13 6.30
C ARG A 123 -2.92 15.34 6.78
N GLY A 124 -2.22 16.39 7.20
CA GLY A 124 -2.82 17.67 7.57
C GLY A 124 -1.97 18.83 7.06
N SER A 125 -2.60 20.00 6.96
CA SER A 125 -1.89 21.27 6.69
C SER A 125 -0.95 21.68 7.81
N ASN A 126 -1.13 21.14 9.02
CA ASN A 126 -0.19 21.25 10.13
C ASN A 126 0.57 19.93 10.31
N PRO A 127 1.89 19.89 10.09
CA PRO A 127 2.68 18.66 10.22
C PRO A 127 2.69 18.01 11.61
N LEU A 128 2.35 18.78 12.66
CA LEU A 128 2.35 18.32 14.04
C LEU A 128 1.11 17.51 14.42
N GLU A 129 0.07 17.48 13.58
CA GLU A 129 -1.21 16.79 13.83
C GLU A 129 -1.21 15.31 13.37
N ARG A 130 -0.05 14.67 13.22
CA ARG A 130 0.03 13.31 12.70
C ARG A 130 -0.30 12.25 13.74
N SER A 131 -1.01 11.21 13.30
CA SER A 131 -1.25 9.90 13.95
C SER A 131 -2.22 9.81 15.13
N GLU A 132 -2.96 10.84 15.49
CA GLU A 132 -4.02 10.67 16.47
C GLU A 132 -5.26 9.99 15.88
N VAL A 133 -5.91 9.11 16.67
CA VAL A 133 -7.22 8.57 16.34
C VAL A 133 -8.23 9.69 16.55
N ILE A 134 -8.84 10.14 15.46
CA ILE A 134 -9.87 11.18 15.52
C ILE A 134 -11.24 10.55 15.71
N PHE A 135 -11.51 9.42 15.03
CA PHE A 135 -12.79 8.74 15.11
C PHE A 135 -12.61 7.24 15.30
N SER A 136 -13.34 6.68 16.26
CA SER A 136 -13.50 5.24 16.38
C SER A 136 -14.39 4.70 15.27
N ARG A 137 -14.36 3.37 15.07
CA ARG A 137 -15.19 2.68 14.07
C ARG A 137 -16.68 2.97 14.19
N ASP A 138 -17.18 3.05 15.44
CA ASP A 138 -18.60 3.20 15.78
C ASP A 138 -18.96 4.65 16.12
N ASN A 139 -18.12 5.62 15.69
CA ASN A 139 -18.39 7.04 15.93
C ASN A 139 -19.62 7.50 15.14
N PRO A 140 -20.61 8.17 15.76
CA PRO A 140 -21.85 8.60 15.12
C PRO A 140 -21.66 9.49 13.88
N ILE A 141 -20.61 10.30 13.84
CA ILE A 141 -20.28 11.12 12.65
C ILE A 141 -19.88 10.22 11.50
N ILE A 142 -19.04 9.22 11.75
CA ILE A 142 -18.62 8.24 10.75
C ILE A 142 -19.80 7.44 10.22
N GLU A 143 -20.68 6.99 11.11
CA GLU A 143 -21.89 6.25 10.73
C GLU A 143 -22.81 7.10 9.83
N TYR A 144 -23.03 8.36 10.19
CA TYR A 144 -23.78 9.30 9.35
C TYR A 144 -23.10 9.51 7.99
N LEU A 145 -21.78 9.77 7.98
CA LEU A 145 -21.04 10.01 6.75
C LEU A 145 -20.94 8.77 5.84
N ARG A 146 -21.21 7.56 6.33
CA ARG A 146 -21.31 6.36 5.49
C ARG A 146 -22.53 6.37 4.58
N THR A 147 -23.60 7.02 4.97
CA THR A 147 -24.88 7.06 4.23
C THR A 147 -25.15 8.40 3.57
N ALA A 148 -24.56 9.48 4.07
CA ALA A 148 -24.79 10.83 3.57
C ALA A 148 -24.07 11.09 2.26
N ASP A 149 -24.75 11.58 1.23
CA ASP A 149 -24.14 11.87 -0.08
C ASP A 149 -23.34 13.19 -0.11
N GLY A 150 -23.67 14.13 0.77
CA GLY A 150 -23.06 15.47 0.84
C GLY A 150 -21.99 15.62 1.91
N CYS A 151 -21.46 16.83 2.01
CA CYS A 151 -20.63 17.25 3.13
C CYS A 151 -21.50 17.53 4.36
N LEU A 152 -20.98 17.20 5.55
CA LEU A 152 -21.64 17.53 6.80
C LEU A 152 -21.06 18.83 7.35
N MET A 153 -21.88 19.86 7.48
CA MET A 153 -21.48 21.12 8.09
C MET A 153 -21.67 21.08 9.60
N ILE A 154 -20.82 21.79 10.35
CA ILE A 154 -20.91 21.83 11.82
C ILE A 154 -22.27 22.35 12.31
N GLN A 155 -22.91 23.24 11.55
CA GLN A 155 -24.24 23.76 11.86
C GLN A 155 -25.34 22.71 11.75
N ASP A 156 -25.14 21.66 10.97
CA ASP A 156 -26.08 20.59 10.69
C ASP A 156 -25.83 19.34 11.56
N MET A 157 -24.90 19.44 12.51
CA MET A 157 -24.54 18.31 13.40
C MET A 157 -25.74 17.80 14.22
N HIS A 158 -26.77 18.62 14.41
CA HIS A 158 -28.01 18.20 15.07
C HIS A 158 -28.78 17.13 14.28
N MET A 159 -28.49 17.00 12.96
CA MET A 159 -29.07 15.96 12.10
C MET A 159 -28.38 14.59 12.28
N VAL A 160 -27.20 14.55 12.90
CA VAL A 160 -26.46 13.31 13.13
C VAL A 160 -27.07 12.54 14.29
N PRO A 161 -27.66 11.36 14.09
CA PRO A 161 -28.13 10.53 15.17
C PRO A 161 -27.01 10.22 16.16
N GLY A 162 -27.25 10.37 17.44
CA GLY A 162 -26.23 10.09 18.46
C GLY A 162 -25.11 11.14 18.61
N TYR A 163 -25.17 12.29 17.90
CA TYR A 163 -24.14 13.34 18.08
C TYR A 163 -24.03 13.80 19.55
N ARG A 164 -25.13 13.79 20.31
CA ARG A 164 -25.11 14.15 21.73
C ARG A 164 -24.35 13.15 22.59
N SER A 165 -24.22 11.90 22.16
CA SER A 165 -23.50 10.84 22.87
C SER A 165 -22.00 10.79 22.55
N LEU A 166 -21.49 11.68 21.69
CA LEU A 166 -20.05 11.84 21.49
C LEU A 166 -19.37 12.21 22.81
N TRP A 167 -18.21 11.59 23.06
CA TRP A 167 -17.39 11.88 24.24
C TRP A 167 -16.94 13.33 24.25
N GLU A 168 -16.91 13.95 25.41
CA GLU A 168 -16.48 15.35 25.56
C GLU A 168 -15.08 15.62 24.99
N ASN A 169 -14.19 14.63 25.06
CA ASN A 169 -12.84 14.72 24.49
C ASN A 169 -12.87 14.80 22.95
N GLU A 170 -13.73 14.05 22.28
CA GLU A 170 -13.90 14.11 20.82
C GLU A 170 -14.44 15.47 20.39
N LYS A 171 -15.44 15.99 21.12
CA LYS A 171 -15.99 17.33 20.86
C LYS A 171 -14.93 18.41 21.05
N LYS A 172 -14.14 18.34 22.13
CA LYS A 172 -13.03 19.29 22.39
C LYS A 172 -11.97 19.24 21.30
N LEU A 173 -11.59 18.04 20.84
CA LEU A 173 -10.61 17.86 19.78
C LEU A 173 -11.09 18.52 18.48
N LEU A 174 -12.32 18.25 18.04
CA LEU A 174 -12.92 18.87 16.86
C LEU A 174 -13.01 20.38 16.97
N GLN A 175 -13.31 20.91 18.16
CA GLN A 175 -13.29 22.35 18.44
C GLN A 175 -11.90 22.95 18.38
N GLN A 176 -10.89 22.29 18.95
CA GLN A 176 -9.48 22.73 18.90
C GLN A 176 -8.94 22.75 17.47
N MET A 177 -9.32 21.76 16.66
CA MET A 177 -8.99 21.72 15.23
C MET A 177 -9.77 22.79 14.42
N GLY A 178 -10.82 23.38 15.00
CA GLY A 178 -11.64 24.39 14.34
C GLY A 178 -12.45 23.84 13.17
N VAL A 179 -12.80 22.55 13.19
CA VAL A 179 -13.53 21.89 12.11
C VAL A 179 -14.89 22.53 11.90
N LYS A 180 -15.23 22.86 10.65
CA LYS A 180 -16.50 23.44 10.21
C LYS A 180 -17.22 22.62 9.16
N CYS A 181 -16.49 21.76 8.43
CA CYS A 181 -17.02 20.90 7.39
C CYS A 181 -16.33 19.54 7.41
N PHE A 182 -17.12 18.49 7.25
CA PHE A 182 -16.67 17.11 7.09
C PHE A 182 -17.01 16.68 5.66
N ALA A 183 -16.01 16.34 4.88
CA ALA A 183 -16.20 15.90 3.50
C ALA A 183 -15.80 14.41 3.39
N PRO A 184 -16.76 13.49 3.16
CA PRO A 184 -16.48 12.07 3.07
C PRO A 184 -15.70 11.73 1.80
N LEU A 185 -14.64 10.91 1.90
CA LEU A 185 -13.93 10.31 0.79
C LEU A 185 -14.41 8.86 0.65
N ARG A 186 -14.94 8.50 -0.52
CA ARG A 186 -15.59 7.19 -0.73
C ARG A 186 -14.99 6.42 -1.89
N ASP A 187 -14.98 5.10 -1.75
CA ASP A 187 -14.79 4.16 -2.83
C ASP A 187 -16.09 3.37 -3.03
N GLY A 188 -16.90 3.76 -3.99
CA GLY A 188 -18.27 3.27 -4.11
C GLY A 188 -19.10 3.60 -2.86
N ASP A 189 -19.62 2.56 -2.20
CA ASP A 189 -20.41 2.70 -0.97
C ASP A 189 -19.54 2.70 0.30
N GLU A 190 -18.23 2.47 0.19
CA GLU A 190 -17.34 2.39 1.33
C GLU A 190 -16.71 3.75 1.66
N LEU A 191 -16.80 4.17 2.93
CA LEU A 191 -16.13 5.36 3.43
C LEU A 191 -14.66 5.01 3.73
N VAL A 192 -13.74 5.47 2.87
CA VAL A 192 -12.30 5.22 3.00
C VAL A 192 -11.57 6.30 3.78
N GLY A 193 -12.15 7.50 3.86
CA GLY A 193 -11.56 8.61 4.60
C GLY A 193 -12.56 9.75 4.82
N VAL A 194 -12.13 10.72 5.60
CA VAL A 194 -12.87 11.95 5.88
C VAL A 194 -11.93 13.14 5.86
N ALA A 195 -12.23 14.13 5.05
CA ALA A 195 -11.53 15.40 5.07
C ALA A 195 -12.21 16.35 6.06
N LEU A 196 -11.42 16.91 6.96
CA LEU A 196 -11.81 17.85 8.00
C LEU A 196 -11.37 19.24 7.58
N LEU A 197 -12.31 20.13 7.33
CA LEU A 197 -12.03 21.49 6.88
C LEU A 197 -12.37 22.50 8.00
N SER A 198 -11.46 23.45 8.25
CA SER A 198 -11.69 24.54 9.18
C SER A 198 -12.54 25.65 8.57
N GLU A 199 -12.63 26.78 9.24
CA GLU A 199 -13.28 27.96 8.68
C GLU A 199 -12.53 28.53 7.45
N LYS A 200 -13.28 29.14 6.57
CA LYS A 200 -12.76 29.91 5.42
C LYS A 200 -12.13 31.21 5.89
N ASP A 201 -11.21 31.73 5.09
CA ASP A 201 -10.65 33.06 5.33
C ASP A 201 -11.76 34.12 5.45
N LYS A 202 -11.55 35.10 6.34
CA LYS A 202 -12.54 36.14 6.67
C LYS A 202 -13.85 35.59 7.24
N SER A 203 -13.83 34.39 7.86
CA SER A 203 -14.99 33.72 8.48
C SER A 203 -16.23 33.64 7.59
N LYS A 204 -16.02 33.48 6.28
CA LYS A 204 -17.12 33.27 5.33
C LYS A 204 -17.75 31.90 5.55
N ARG A 205 -19.06 31.81 5.34
CA ARG A 205 -19.79 30.52 5.37
C ARG A 205 -19.51 29.72 4.12
N TYR A 206 -19.59 28.42 4.22
CA TYR A 206 -19.60 27.51 3.06
C TYR A 206 -20.87 27.72 2.25
N THR A 207 -20.75 27.76 0.94
CA THR A 207 -21.85 27.97 -0.01
C THR A 207 -22.13 26.70 -0.80
N TYR A 208 -23.24 26.69 -1.54
CA TYR A 208 -23.57 25.60 -2.46
C TYR A 208 -22.49 25.40 -3.55
N ALA A 209 -21.89 26.50 -4.03
CA ALA A 209 -20.80 26.42 -4.98
C ALA A 209 -19.55 25.74 -4.39
N ASP A 210 -19.24 26.02 -3.12
CA ASP A 210 -18.16 25.35 -2.40
C ASP A 210 -18.41 23.84 -2.27
N GLU A 211 -19.64 23.44 -1.98
CA GLU A 211 -20.02 22.03 -1.88
C GLU A 211 -19.91 21.33 -3.23
N SER A 212 -20.31 21.97 -4.32
CA SER A 212 -20.17 21.47 -5.69
C SER A 212 -18.71 21.28 -6.06
N PHE A 213 -17.85 22.25 -5.75
CA PHE A 213 -16.40 22.15 -5.96
C PHE A 213 -15.79 21.00 -5.12
N LEU A 214 -16.11 20.94 -3.82
CA LEU A 214 -15.69 19.84 -2.93
C LEU A 214 -16.14 18.48 -3.46
N SER A 215 -17.36 18.37 -3.95
CA SER A 215 -17.88 17.13 -4.53
C SER A 215 -17.07 16.68 -5.73
N SER A 216 -16.72 17.61 -6.62
CA SER A 216 -15.88 17.33 -7.80
C SER A 216 -14.46 16.90 -7.39
N VAL A 217 -13.83 17.64 -6.48
CA VAL A 217 -12.48 17.33 -5.97
C VAL A 217 -12.47 15.99 -5.25
N ARG A 218 -13.48 15.70 -4.40
CA ARG A 218 -13.62 14.42 -3.71
C ARG A 218 -13.71 13.25 -4.68
N SER A 219 -14.51 13.38 -5.72
CA SER A 219 -14.69 12.33 -6.73
C SER A 219 -13.36 11.98 -7.40
N VAL A 220 -12.61 12.99 -7.82
CA VAL A 220 -11.27 12.80 -8.41
C VAL A 220 -10.31 12.19 -7.40
N ALA A 221 -10.26 12.72 -6.18
CA ALA A 221 -9.39 12.22 -5.12
C ALA A 221 -9.69 10.76 -4.76
N SER A 222 -10.98 10.40 -4.64
CA SER A 222 -11.39 9.02 -4.31
C SER A 222 -10.96 8.02 -5.37
N ILE A 223 -11.11 8.37 -6.66
CA ILE A 223 -10.63 7.52 -7.76
C ILE A 223 -9.10 7.37 -7.71
N ALA A 224 -8.38 8.48 -7.50
CA ALA A 224 -6.92 8.46 -7.44
C ALA A 224 -6.41 7.64 -6.23
N LEU A 225 -7.00 7.82 -5.05
CA LEU A 225 -6.67 7.06 -3.85
C LEU A 225 -6.95 5.57 -4.02
N LYS A 226 -8.08 5.21 -4.64
CA LYS A 226 -8.39 3.82 -4.99
C LYS A 226 -7.33 3.21 -5.91
N ASN A 227 -6.98 3.93 -6.97
CA ASN A 227 -5.97 3.46 -7.92
C ASN A 227 -4.60 3.30 -7.25
N ALA A 228 -4.19 4.25 -6.41
CA ALA A 228 -2.95 4.16 -5.64
C ALA A 228 -2.97 2.96 -4.68
N TYR A 229 -4.07 2.74 -3.95
CA TYR A 229 -4.23 1.59 -3.07
C TYR A 229 -4.18 0.26 -3.82
N LEU A 230 -4.90 0.15 -4.95
CA LEU A 230 -4.88 -1.05 -5.79
C LEU A 230 -3.49 -1.31 -6.36
N TYR A 231 -2.79 -0.26 -6.79
CA TYR A 231 -1.42 -0.37 -7.27
C TYR A 231 -0.47 -0.83 -6.16
N GLU A 232 -0.54 -0.21 -4.99
CA GLU A 232 0.29 -0.59 -3.83
C GLU A 232 0.02 -2.03 -3.40
N LYS A 233 -1.26 -2.44 -3.39
CA LYS A 233 -1.64 -3.82 -3.11
C LYS A 233 -1.08 -4.77 -4.16
N ALA A 234 -1.29 -4.50 -5.45
CA ALA A 234 -0.76 -5.33 -6.53
C ALA A 234 0.77 -5.41 -6.51
N TYR A 235 1.43 -4.30 -6.20
CA TYR A 235 2.88 -4.23 -6.06
C TYR A 235 3.39 -5.07 -4.88
N ARG A 236 2.67 -5.06 -3.76
CA ARG A 236 2.97 -5.89 -2.58
C ARG A 236 2.72 -7.36 -2.87
N ASP A 237 1.53 -7.70 -3.38
CA ASP A 237 1.14 -9.07 -3.72
C ASP A 237 2.10 -9.70 -4.76
N ALA A 238 2.61 -8.92 -5.70
CA ALA A 238 3.60 -9.38 -6.66
C ALA A 238 4.98 -9.68 -6.04
N ARG A 239 5.30 -9.14 -4.85
CA ARG A 239 6.62 -9.19 -4.23
C ARG A 239 6.70 -9.94 -2.93
N THR A 240 5.60 -10.04 -2.19
CA THR A 240 5.56 -10.68 -0.87
C THR A 240 4.74 -11.96 -0.88
N ASP A 241 4.97 -12.81 0.10
CA ASP A 241 4.16 -13.98 0.42
C ASP A 241 3.01 -13.55 1.34
N ASP A 242 1.77 -13.82 0.94
CA ASP A 242 0.56 -13.35 1.63
C ASP A 242 0.44 -13.86 3.07
N LEU A 243 1.00 -15.05 3.36
CA LEU A 243 0.92 -15.62 4.69
C LEU A 243 1.93 -14.98 5.66
N THR A 244 3.17 -14.80 5.21
CA THR A 244 4.30 -14.44 6.07
C THR A 244 4.71 -12.97 5.98
N GLY A 245 4.31 -12.27 4.91
CA GLY A 245 4.70 -10.88 4.61
C GLY A 245 6.16 -10.74 4.18
N LEU A 246 6.95 -11.80 4.15
CA LEU A 246 8.31 -11.80 3.62
C LEU A 246 8.28 -11.74 2.08
N LEU A 247 9.42 -11.50 1.45
CA LEU A 247 9.50 -11.58 -0.02
C LEU A 247 9.05 -12.95 -0.51
N ASN A 248 8.34 -12.99 -1.62
CA ASN A 248 8.04 -14.24 -2.30
C ASN A 248 9.28 -14.74 -3.07
N ARG A 249 9.25 -16.01 -3.48
CA ARG A 249 10.35 -16.66 -4.19
C ARG A 249 10.78 -15.90 -5.45
N LYS A 250 9.80 -15.44 -6.24
CA LYS A 250 10.08 -14.76 -7.52
C LYS A 250 10.87 -13.48 -7.29
N TYR A 251 10.38 -12.62 -6.45
CA TYR A 251 11.02 -11.32 -6.19
C TYR A 251 12.34 -11.48 -5.44
N PHE A 252 12.46 -12.51 -4.60
CA PHE A 252 13.74 -12.87 -3.98
C PHE A 252 14.81 -13.22 -5.01
N TYR A 253 14.49 -14.01 -6.04
CA TYR A 253 15.44 -14.33 -7.11
C TYR A 253 15.87 -13.11 -7.93
N GLU A 254 14.94 -12.20 -8.21
CA GLU A 254 15.24 -10.94 -8.89
C GLU A 254 16.20 -10.09 -8.04
N THR A 255 15.94 -9.99 -6.75
CA THR A 255 16.77 -9.28 -5.77
C THR A 255 18.15 -9.93 -5.63
N LEU A 256 18.19 -11.26 -5.50
CA LEU A 256 19.43 -12.03 -5.41
C LEU A 256 20.33 -11.78 -6.62
N LYS A 257 19.78 -11.85 -7.83
CA LYS A 257 20.54 -11.61 -9.06
C LYS A 257 21.12 -10.20 -9.09
N ALA A 258 20.32 -9.19 -8.79
CA ALA A 258 20.77 -7.79 -8.79
C ALA A 258 21.85 -7.53 -7.73
N GLN A 259 21.68 -8.07 -6.52
CA GLN A 259 22.62 -7.90 -5.40
C GLN A 259 23.90 -8.72 -5.61
N PHE A 260 23.80 -9.91 -6.18
CA PHE A 260 24.97 -10.76 -6.42
C PHE A 260 26.01 -10.08 -7.30
N ASP A 261 25.59 -9.49 -8.42
CA ASP A 261 26.49 -8.79 -9.33
C ASP A 261 27.20 -7.61 -8.67
N GLN A 262 26.55 -6.96 -7.71
CA GLN A 262 27.10 -5.82 -6.97
C GLN A 262 28.06 -6.25 -5.85
N TRP A 263 27.79 -7.36 -5.16
CA TRP A 263 28.45 -7.73 -3.91
C TRP A 263 29.32 -8.97 -3.99
N LYS A 264 29.35 -9.72 -5.10
CA LYS A 264 30.07 -10.99 -5.24
C LYS A 264 31.56 -10.91 -4.91
N ASP A 265 32.22 -9.78 -5.20
CA ASP A 265 33.67 -9.58 -4.99
C ASP A 265 33.95 -8.98 -3.59
N VAL A 266 32.98 -8.33 -2.96
CA VAL A 266 33.09 -7.71 -1.63
C VAL A 266 32.69 -8.71 -0.53
N GLY A 267 31.67 -9.50 -0.81
CA GLY A 267 31.11 -10.52 0.08
C GLY A 267 29.58 -10.48 0.06
N ILE A 268 28.97 -11.64 -0.16
CA ILE A 268 27.52 -11.82 -0.05
C ILE A 268 27.25 -13.21 0.49
N SER A 269 26.43 -13.31 1.52
CA SER A 269 26.05 -14.57 2.14
C SER A 269 24.57 -14.88 1.88
N LEU A 270 24.29 -16.13 1.56
CA LEU A 270 22.96 -16.70 1.43
C LEU A 270 22.74 -17.77 2.48
N MET A 271 21.62 -17.67 3.21
CA MET A 271 21.14 -18.73 4.11
C MET A 271 19.85 -19.29 3.56
N ILE A 272 19.74 -20.62 3.51
CA ILE A 272 18.48 -21.33 3.28
C ILE A 272 18.12 -22.07 4.57
N LEU A 273 16.91 -21.78 5.08
CA LEU A 273 16.40 -22.32 6.33
C LEU A 273 15.20 -23.22 6.01
N ASN A 274 15.18 -24.43 6.52
CA ASN A 274 14.10 -25.38 6.29
C ASN A 274 13.57 -25.85 7.64
N ILE A 275 12.23 -25.76 7.81
CA ILE A 275 11.57 -26.26 9.03
C ILE A 275 11.55 -27.78 8.98
N ASP A 276 12.13 -28.38 10.02
CA ASP A 276 12.21 -29.82 10.16
C ASP A 276 10.82 -30.42 10.47
N ASP A 277 10.52 -31.54 9.85
CA ASP A 277 9.31 -32.34 10.06
C ASP A 277 7.98 -31.57 10.00
N PHE A 278 7.95 -30.45 9.28
CA PHE A 278 6.78 -29.57 9.20
C PHE A 278 5.51 -30.28 8.69
N LYS A 279 5.66 -31.26 7.80
CA LYS A 279 4.53 -32.09 7.35
C LYS A 279 3.92 -32.88 8.51
N LEU A 280 4.75 -33.48 9.35
CA LEU A 280 4.30 -34.20 10.54
C LEU A 280 3.63 -33.23 11.54
N PHE A 281 4.21 -32.04 11.72
CA PHE A 281 3.59 -31.00 12.54
C PHE A 281 2.17 -30.67 12.07
N ASN A 282 1.97 -30.45 10.77
CA ASN A 282 0.64 -30.17 10.22
C ASN A 282 -0.34 -31.34 10.38
N GLN A 283 0.16 -32.57 10.29
CA GLN A 283 -0.67 -33.77 10.52
C GLN A 283 -1.12 -33.89 11.98
N LEU A 284 -0.29 -33.49 12.91
CA LEU A 284 -0.59 -33.58 14.36
C LEU A 284 -1.43 -32.41 14.88
N TYR A 285 -1.15 -31.20 14.39
CA TYR A 285 -1.74 -29.96 14.95
C TYR A 285 -2.67 -29.22 13.99
N GLY A 286 -2.78 -29.70 12.74
CA GLY A 286 -3.60 -29.06 11.70
C GLY A 286 -2.88 -27.96 10.95
N ASN A 287 -3.34 -27.68 9.72
CA ASN A 287 -2.74 -26.68 8.82
C ASN A 287 -2.84 -25.26 9.40
N HIS A 288 -3.89 -24.93 10.11
CA HIS A 288 -4.05 -23.61 10.75
C HIS A 288 -2.91 -23.30 11.74
N ASN A 289 -2.56 -24.28 12.60
CA ASN A 289 -1.42 -24.14 13.51
C ASN A 289 -0.08 -24.08 12.74
N GLY A 290 0.02 -24.77 11.60
CA GLY A 290 1.15 -24.64 10.69
C GLY A 290 1.31 -23.21 10.13
N ASP A 291 0.22 -22.59 9.73
CA ASP A 291 0.23 -21.20 9.26
C ASP A 291 0.65 -20.23 10.36
N ILE A 292 0.17 -20.41 11.59
CA ILE A 292 0.60 -19.62 12.74
C ILE A 292 2.10 -19.80 12.99
N ALA A 293 2.59 -21.04 12.93
CA ALA A 293 4.02 -21.33 13.09
C ALA A 293 4.88 -20.67 12.00
N LEU A 294 4.43 -20.72 10.75
CA LEU A 294 5.11 -20.04 9.61
C LEU A 294 5.19 -18.53 9.83
N LYS A 295 4.10 -17.89 10.25
CA LYS A 295 4.08 -16.44 10.57
C LYS A 295 5.06 -16.11 11.71
N ALA A 296 5.05 -16.91 12.76
CA ALA A 296 5.91 -16.68 13.91
C ALA A 296 7.41 -16.84 13.55
N ILE A 297 7.76 -17.88 12.79
CA ILE A 297 9.13 -18.10 12.29
C ILE A 297 9.55 -16.97 11.37
N ALA A 298 8.68 -16.53 10.45
CA ALA A 298 8.92 -15.39 9.57
C ALA A 298 9.22 -14.10 10.37
N GLY A 299 8.48 -13.85 11.45
CA GLY A 299 8.72 -12.73 12.35
C GLY A 299 10.09 -12.81 13.06
N VAL A 300 10.50 -14.00 13.48
CA VAL A 300 11.84 -14.22 14.06
C VAL A 300 12.93 -13.96 13.02
N ILE A 301 12.78 -14.46 11.80
CA ILE A 301 13.74 -14.26 10.72
C ILE A 301 13.84 -12.78 10.38
N SER A 302 12.72 -12.12 10.10
CA SER A 302 12.67 -10.70 9.76
C SER A 302 13.30 -9.81 10.84
N GLY A 303 12.95 -10.05 12.12
CA GLY A 303 13.51 -9.30 13.23
C GLY A 303 14.99 -9.57 13.50
N SER A 304 15.54 -10.72 13.06
CA SER A 304 16.96 -11.04 13.19
C SER A 304 17.78 -10.48 12.02
N VAL A 305 17.20 -10.39 10.84
CA VAL A 305 17.85 -9.85 9.63
C VAL A 305 17.86 -8.32 9.63
N GLY A 306 16.75 -7.68 10.02
CA GLY A 306 16.63 -6.24 10.08
C GLY A 306 17.06 -5.56 8.77
N GLU A 307 17.89 -4.54 8.86
CA GLU A 307 18.43 -3.78 7.72
C GLU A 307 19.66 -4.45 7.06
N SER A 308 20.17 -5.53 7.64
CA SER A 308 21.40 -6.20 7.15
C SER A 308 21.17 -7.01 5.86
N GLY A 309 19.92 -7.21 5.46
CA GLY A 309 19.60 -8.00 4.29
C GLY A 309 18.12 -8.14 4.02
N VAL A 310 17.77 -9.13 3.21
CA VAL A 310 16.38 -9.42 2.87
C VAL A 310 16.02 -10.86 3.17
N ALA A 311 14.81 -11.08 3.66
CA ALA A 311 14.25 -12.40 3.97
C ALA A 311 13.08 -12.72 3.05
N ALA A 312 12.96 -13.99 2.67
CA ALA A 312 11.91 -14.47 1.77
C ALA A 312 11.35 -15.81 2.24
N ARG A 313 10.10 -16.06 1.90
CA ARG A 313 9.56 -17.40 1.89
C ARG A 313 9.90 -18.09 0.59
N TYR A 314 10.86 -19.00 0.65
CA TYR A 314 11.47 -19.63 -0.52
C TYR A 314 10.58 -20.74 -1.09
N SER A 315 9.98 -21.53 -0.22
CA SER A 315 8.95 -22.53 -0.57
C SER A 315 8.00 -22.75 0.62
N GLY A 316 7.11 -23.71 0.54
CA GLY A 316 6.08 -23.96 1.57
C GLY A 316 6.58 -23.92 3.03
N LYS A 317 7.73 -24.54 3.32
CA LYS A 317 8.37 -24.62 4.65
C LYS A 317 9.83 -24.13 4.67
N GLU A 318 10.26 -23.46 3.60
CA GLU A 318 11.63 -22.99 3.43
C GLU A 318 11.67 -21.49 3.36
N PHE A 319 12.66 -20.93 4.01
CA PHE A 319 12.96 -19.51 3.99
C PHE A 319 14.35 -19.29 3.41
N ALA A 320 14.56 -18.15 2.80
CA ALA A 320 15.86 -17.71 2.33
C ALA A 320 16.19 -16.34 2.93
N VAL A 321 17.46 -16.14 3.25
CA VAL A 321 17.97 -14.84 3.73
C VAL A 321 19.22 -14.49 2.92
N LEU A 322 19.18 -13.33 2.29
CA LEU A 322 20.30 -12.77 1.54
C LEU A 322 20.92 -11.63 2.33
N LEU A 323 22.22 -11.67 2.51
CA LEU A 323 23.01 -10.75 3.34
C LEU A 323 24.14 -10.13 2.51
N PRO A 324 23.90 -9.02 1.82
CA PRO A 324 24.95 -8.30 1.08
C PRO A 324 25.95 -7.66 2.05
N GLY A 325 27.24 -7.76 1.74
CA GLY A 325 28.31 -7.18 2.58
C GLY A 325 28.55 -7.89 3.91
N VAL A 326 27.91 -9.04 4.13
CA VAL A 326 28.03 -9.80 5.38
C VAL A 326 28.84 -11.08 5.13
N ASP A 327 29.88 -11.28 5.92
CA ASP A 327 30.72 -12.46 5.88
C ASP A 327 30.01 -13.72 6.42
N VAL A 328 30.54 -14.87 6.06
CA VAL A 328 29.98 -16.18 6.39
C VAL A 328 29.94 -16.48 7.89
N VAL A 329 30.87 -15.90 8.67
CA VAL A 329 30.94 -16.11 10.12
C VAL A 329 29.81 -15.35 10.82
N THR A 330 29.59 -14.11 10.39
CA THR A 330 28.49 -13.28 10.88
C THR A 330 27.14 -13.86 10.44
N ALA A 331 27.01 -14.34 9.20
CA ALA A 331 25.84 -15.05 8.71
C ALA A 331 25.54 -16.31 9.55
N ARG A 332 26.56 -17.11 9.88
CA ARG A 332 26.41 -18.28 10.76
C ARG A 332 25.91 -17.90 12.16
N ARG A 333 26.43 -16.80 12.73
CA ARG A 333 25.99 -16.30 14.05
C ARG A 333 24.52 -15.87 14.02
N MET A 334 24.12 -15.20 12.96
CA MET A 334 22.71 -14.85 12.73
C MET A 334 21.83 -16.10 12.60
N ALA A 335 22.25 -17.08 11.80
CA ALA A 335 21.55 -18.35 11.66
C ALA A 335 21.41 -19.09 13.00
N ALA A 336 22.45 -19.09 13.85
CA ALA A 336 22.40 -19.68 15.19
C ALA A 336 21.37 -18.97 16.08
N ASN A 337 21.36 -17.65 16.07
CA ASN A 337 20.36 -16.86 16.81
C ASN A 337 18.93 -17.17 16.33
N ILE A 338 18.69 -17.21 15.03
CA ILE A 338 17.37 -17.55 14.47
C ILE A 338 16.95 -18.95 14.93
N ARG A 339 17.83 -19.95 14.80
CA ARG A 339 17.57 -21.34 15.19
C ARG A 339 17.22 -21.45 16.68
N GLU A 340 17.98 -20.78 17.55
CA GLU A 340 17.74 -20.79 18.99
C GLU A 340 16.43 -20.11 19.37
N ARG A 341 16.11 -18.97 18.75
CA ARG A 341 14.84 -18.28 18.96
C ARG A 341 13.65 -19.12 18.53
N VAL A 342 13.73 -19.79 17.37
CA VAL A 342 12.68 -20.72 16.92
C VAL A 342 12.54 -21.90 17.87
N ALA A 343 13.64 -22.51 18.31
CA ALA A 343 13.60 -23.56 19.31
C ALA A 343 13.05 -23.07 20.68
N GLY A 344 13.31 -21.81 21.02
CA GLY A 344 12.78 -21.16 22.24
C GLY A 344 11.27 -20.94 22.23
N MET A 345 10.65 -20.80 21.05
CA MET A 345 9.18 -20.68 20.90
C MET A 345 8.44 -21.92 21.42
N ASN A 346 9.15 -23.04 21.57
CA ASN A 346 8.60 -24.28 22.10
C ASN A 346 8.41 -24.28 23.64
N ARG A 347 8.89 -23.26 24.37
CA ARG A 347 9.02 -23.31 25.84
C ARG A 347 8.03 -22.50 26.66
N GLY A 348 7.10 -21.80 26.03
CA GLY A 348 6.11 -21.04 26.80
C GLY A 348 5.58 -19.81 26.07
N GLY A 349 4.30 -19.80 25.89
CA GLY A 349 3.54 -18.74 25.28
C GLY A 349 2.18 -19.27 24.83
N GLU A 350 1.32 -18.41 24.36
CA GLU A 350 -0.01 -18.72 23.83
C GLU A 350 0.03 -19.81 22.74
N TYR A 351 1.21 -20.00 22.12
CA TYR A 351 1.48 -21.04 21.11
C TYR A 351 2.73 -21.85 21.48
N SER A 352 2.56 -22.84 22.34
CA SER A 352 3.63 -23.83 22.65
C SER A 352 3.76 -24.81 21.48
N PHE A 353 4.55 -24.47 20.45
CA PHE A 353 4.85 -25.39 19.35
C PHE A 353 5.88 -26.44 19.81
N LYS A 354 5.43 -27.55 20.34
CA LYS A 354 6.32 -28.66 20.66
C LYS A 354 6.99 -29.15 19.37
N ALA A 355 8.32 -29.07 19.32
CA ALA A 355 9.22 -29.75 18.39
C ALA A 355 9.47 -29.11 17.00
N LEU A 356 9.32 -27.77 16.79
CA LEU A 356 9.83 -27.17 15.56
C LEU A 356 11.31 -26.81 15.69
N THR A 357 12.11 -27.31 14.75
CA THR A 357 13.54 -27.00 14.61
C THR A 357 13.84 -26.55 13.18
N LEU A 358 15.02 -25.97 12.98
CA LEU A 358 15.49 -25.51 11.68
C LEU A 358 16.78 -26.21 11.27
N SER A 359 16.81 -26.70 10.04
CA SER A 359 18.04 -27.06 9.33
C SER A 359 18.45 -25.90 8.42
N VAL A 360 19.68 -25.41 8.58
CA VAL A 360 20.17 -24.22 7.88
C VAL A 360 21.42 -24.52 7.07
N GLY A 361 21.40 -24.15 5.80
CA GLY A 361 22.56 -24.16 4.92
C GLY A 361 23.00 -22.75 4.56
N ILE A 362 24.29 -22.49 4.61
CA ILE A 362 24.88 -21.19 4.31
C ILE A 362 25.90 -21.35 3.19
N CYS A 363 25.85 -20.47 2.20
CA CYS A 363 26.89 -20.31 1.21
C CYS A 363 27.23 -18.82 1.06
N ALA A 364 28.49 -18.52 0.77
CA ALA A 364 28.94 -17.14 0.57
C ALA A 364 29.84 -17.02 -0.65
N ALA A 365 29.71 -15.95 -1.38
CA ALA A 365 30.67 -15.56 -2.42
C ALA A 365 31.70 -14.57 -1.82
N PRO A 366 32.95 -14.57 -2.34
CA PRO A 366 33.44 -15.33 -3.51
C PRO A 366 33.82 -16.79 -3.21
N TYR A 367 34.01 -17.17 -1.96
CA TYR A 367 34.67 -18.43 -1.59
C TYR A 367 33.84 -19.70 -1.83
N GLY A 368 32.50 -19.61 -1.71
CA GLY A 368 31.61 -20.73 -1.88
C GLY A 368 30.87 -20.76 -3.22
N ALA A 369 30.91 -19.67 -3.98
CA ALA A 369 30.19 -19.55 -5.25
C ALA A 369 30.76 -18.41 -6.10
N VAL A 370 30.81 -18.60 -7.43
CA VAL A 370 31.22 -17.57 -8.41
C VAL A 370 30.03 -17.06 -9.24
N THR A 371 28.87 -17.71 -9.12
CA THR A 371 27.62 -17.31 -9.76
C THR A 371 26.48 -17.34 -8.74
N PHE A 372 25.44 -16.52 -8.95
CA PHE A 372 24.26 -16.53 -8.07
C PHE A 372 23.55 -17.91 -8.03
N LYS A 373 23.60 -18.65 -9.14
CA LYS A 373 23.05 -20.01 -9.20
C LYS A 373 23.82 -20.97 -8.32
N GLN A 374 25.15 -20.95 -8.41
CA GLN A 374 26.00 -21.76 -7.50
C GLN A 374 25.80 -21.39 -6.04
N LEU A 375 25.59 -20.08 -5.74
CA LEU A 375 25.32 -19.63 -4.38
C LEU A 375 24.06 -20.30 -3.80
N VAL A 376 23.01 -20.42 -4.62
CA VAL A 376 21.75 -21.09 -4.24
C VAL A 376 21.95 -22.61 -4.14
N ASP A 377 22.46 -23.24 -5.19
CA ASP A 377 22.64 -24.69 -5.28
C ASP A 377 23.49 -25.20 -4.10
N ASN A 378 24.56 -24.48 -3.77
CA ASN A 378 25.47 -24.83 -2.69
C ASN A 378 24.84 -24.61 -1.30
N ALA A 379 24.03 -23.57 -1.10
CA ALA A 379 23.27 -23.38 0.13
C ALA A 379 22.21 -24.47 0.32
N GLU A 380 21.51 -24.86 -0.75
CA GLU A 380 20.55 -26.00 -0.73
C GLU A 380 21.25 -27.32 -0.42
N GLN A 381 22.42 -27.56 -1.01
CA GLN A 381 23.23 -28.75 -0.72
C GLN A 381 23.63 -28.79 0.75
N ALA A 382 24.01 -27.67 1.33
CA ALA A 382 24.31 -27.59 2.77
C ALA A 382 23.09 -27.95 3.64
N VAL A 383 21.89 -27.44 3.30
CA VAL A 383 20.63 -27.82 4.00
C VAL A 383 20.41 -29.34 3.89
N TYR A 384 20.60 -29.91 2.71
CA TYR A 384 20.44 -31.35 2.53
C TYR A 384 21.37 -32.16 3.40
N GLN A 385 22.64 -31.75 3.51
CA GLN A 385 23.63 -32.42 4.38
C GLN A 385 23.22 -32.31 5.86
N VAL A 386 22.76 -31.14 6.31
CA VAL A 386 22.24 -30.97 7.70
C VAL A 386 21.10 -31.94 7.99
N LYS A 387 20.15 -32.07 7.06
CA LYS A 387 19.02 -32.99 7.25
C LYS A 387 19.43 -34.44 7.33
N ARG A 388 20.44 -34.87 6.56
CA ARG A 388 20.99 -36.23 6.65
C ARG A 388 21.77 -36.48 7.92
N ALA A 389 22.43 -35.45 8.47
CA ALA A 389 23.23 -35.54 9.69
C ALA A 389 22.41 -35.46 10.98
N GLY A 390 21.06 -35.49 10.93
CA GLY A 390 20.21 -35.49 12.12
C GLY A 390 19.38 -34.23 12.33
N LYS A 391 19.34 -33.31 11.37
CA LYS A 391 18.57 -32.08 11.40
C LYS A 391 18.99 -31.07 12.48
N ASN A 392 18.22 -29.98 12.69
CA ASN A 392 18.42 -28.99 13.76
C ASN A 392 19.87 -28.49 13.88
N ASN A 393 20.52 -28.21 12.77
CA ASN A 393 21.92 -27.78 12.72
C ASN A 393 22.14 -26.76 11.63
N ILE A 394 23.36 -26.23 11.57
CA ILE A 394 23.78 -25.22 10.60
C ILE A 394 25.05 -25.75 9.92
N LEU A 395 25.06 -25.72 8.60
CA LEU A 395 26.24 -26.05 7.80
C LEU A 395 26.59 -24.91 6.86
N ILE A 396 27.88 -24.57 6.81
CA ILE A 396 28.43 -23.69 5.79
C ILE A 396 28.95 -24.59 4.66
N PHE A 397 28.52 -24.29 3.43
CA PHE A 397 29.09 -24.94 2.27
C PHE A 397 30.54 -24.49 2.11
N ALA A 398 31.47 -25.41 2.20
CA ALA A 398 32.87 -25.21 1.88
C ALA A 398 33.11 -25.84 0.51
N ALA A 399 33.55 -25.04 -0.49
CA ALA A 399 34.10 -25.62 -1.71
C ALA A 399 35.26 -26.53 -1.31
N ALA A 400 35.22 -27.78 -1.76
CA ALA A 400 36.35 -28.65 -1.58
C ALA A 400 37.55 -28.00 -2.32
N SER A 401 38.50 -27.46 -1.57
CA SER A 401 39.78 -27.03 -2.11
C SER A 401 40.45 -28.28 -2.67
N GLU A 402 40.71 -28.29 -3.94
CA GLU A 402 41.53 -29.33 -4.61
C GLU A 402 43.01 -29.24 -4.19
N GLU A 403 43.31 -29.11 -2.92
CA GLU A 403 44.65 -29.37 -2.41
C GLU A 403 44.59 -30.57 -1.46
N PRO A 404 45.26 -31.68 -1.80
CA PRO A 404 45.37 -32.79 -0.90
C PRO A 404 46.26 -32.36 0.27
N LEU A 405 45.66 -32.01 1.41
CA LEU A 405 46.38 -32.02 2.70
C LEU A 405 46.84 -33.45 2.96
N SER A 406 48.08 -33.74 2.58
CA SER A 406 48.81 -34.95 2.96
C SER A 406 48.88 -34.98 4.50
N GLY A 407 48.08 -35.84 5.11
CA GLY A 407 48.24 -36.15 6.52
C GLY A 407 46.97 -36.33 7.35
N ALA A 408 46.01 -37.11 6.86
CA ALA A 408 45.06 -37.82 7.73
C ALA A 408 44.53 -39.03 6.98
N GLN A 409 45.04 -40.20 7.32
CA GLN A 409 44.47 -41.48 6.94
C GLN A 409 43.10 -41.61 7.60
N GLY A 410 42.06 -41.15 6.90
CA GLY A 410 40.67 -41.35 7.21
C GLY A 410 39.98 -41.89 5.97
N THR A 411 39.70 -43.17 6.00
CA THR A 411 39.04 -44.06 5.07
C THR A 411 38.14 -43.34 4.06
N GLN A 412 38.57 -43.18 2.82
CA GLN A 412 37.68 -43.00 1.66
C GLN A 412 36.83 -44.27 1.57
N LYS A 413 35.62 -44.23 2.14
CA LYS A 413 34.61 -45.22 1.79
C LYS A 413 34.27 -45.01 0.33
N ASN A 414 34.65 -45.97 -0.47
CA ASN A 414 34.44 -46.01 -1.89
C ASN A 414 32.94 -45.77 -2.17
N LEU A 415 32.58 -44.87 -3.08
CA LEU A 415 31.19 -44.62 -3.44
C LEU A 415 30.42 -45.93 -3.71
N GLN A 416 31.09 -46.94 -4.25
CA GLN A 416 30.56 -48.27 -4.46
C GLN A 416 30.12 -48.99 -3.21
N GLU A 417 30.85 -48.83 -2.05
CA GLU A 417 30.44 -49.42 -0.78
C GLU A 417 29.19 -48.72 -0.20
N VAL A 418 29.11 -47.39 -0.39
CA VAL A 418 27.93 -46.64 0.04
C VAL A 418 26.67 -47.03 -0.78
N TYR A 419 26.83 -47.21 -2.11
CA TYR A 419 25.72 -47.69 -2.93
C TYR A 419 25.29 -49.12 -2.60
N SER A 420 26.23 -50.00 -2.29
CA SER A 420 25.91 -51.39 -1.91
C SER A 420 25.21 -51.50 -0.56
N GLU A 421 25.55 -50.65 0.39
CA GLU A 421 24.92 -50.59 1.72
C GLU A 421 23.43 -50.13 1.64
N TYR A 422 23.10 -49.25 0.72
CA TYR A 422 21.73 -48.76 0.55
C TYR A 422 20.93 -49.47 -0.54
N ALA A 423 21.57 -50.22 -1.43
CA ALA A 423 20.92 -50.91 -2.54
C ALA A 423 19.78 -51.83 -2.03
N SER A 424 20.02 -52.58 -0.97
CA SER A 424 19.02 -53.46 -0.39
C SER A 424 17.80 -52.72 0.17
N THR A 425 18.01 -51.54 0.76
CA THR A 425 16.94 -50.66 1.29
C THR A 425 16.15 -50.01 0.17
N ILE A 426 16.82 -49.57 -0.89
CA ILE A 426 16.18 -48.99 -2.07
C ILE A 426 15.34 -50.06 -2.78
N TYR A 427 15.87 -51.27 -2.96
CA TYR A 427 15.13 -52.39 -3.55
C TYR A 427 13.91 -52.78 -2.71
N ALA A 428 14.02 -52.80 -1.38
CA ALA A 428 12.92 -53.11 -0.47
C ALA A 428 11.83 -52.04 -0.53
N LEU A 429 12.20 -50.76 -0.55
CA LEU A 429 11.25 -49.62 -0.70
C LEU A 429 10.57 -49.63 -2.06
N THR A 430 11.31 -49.88 -3.14
CA THR A 430 10.74 -49.99 -4.50
C THR A 430 9.80 -51.15 -4.61
N ALA A 431 10.15 -52.32 -4.02
CA ALA A 431 9.27 -53.48 -3.97
C ALA A 431 8.00 -53.24 -3.14
N ALA A 432 8.10 -52.48 -2.05
CA ALA A 432 6.94 -52.10 -1.23
C ALA A 432 5.98 -51.11 -1.96
N ILE A 433 6.53 -50.16 -2.73
CA ILE A 433 5.76 -49.24 -3.55
C ILE A 433 5.05 -50.00 -4.69
N ASP A 434 5.79 -50.86 -5.37
CA ASP A 434 5.24 -51.73 -6.45
C ASP A 434 4.19 -52.72 -5.97
N ALA A 435 4.27 -53.14 -4.69
CA ALA A 435 3.28 -54.03 -4.07
C ALA A 435 2.00 -53.31 -3.64
N LYS A 436 2.07 -52.02 -3.35
CA LYS A 436 0.95 -51.18 -2.87
C LYS A 436 0.08 -50.67 -4.05
N ASP A 437 0.68 -50.51 -5.21
CA ASP A 437 -0.01 -49.96 -6.39
C ASP A 437 0.04 -50.99 -7.56
N HIS A 438 -1.08 -51.64 -7.77
CA HIS A 438 -1.20 -52.70 -8.82
C HIS A 438 -0.94 -52.22 -10.26
N TYR A 439 -0.97 -50.91 -10.47
CA TYR A 439 -0.69 -50.30 -11.78
C TYR A 439 0.80 -50.08 -12.05
N THR A 440 1.61 -49.97 -11.00
CA THR A 440 3.08 -49.71 -11.07
C THR A 440 3.89 -50.99 -10.93
N PHE A 441 3.25 -52.15 -10.70
CA PHE A 441 3.94 -53.42 -10.57
C PHE A 441 4.77 -53.74 -11.82
N LYS A 442 6.07 -53.80 -11.71
CA LYS A 442 7.09 -53.91 -12.75
C LYS A 442 7.51 -52.58 -13.42
N HIS A 443 6.90 -51.43 -13.13
CA HIS A 443 7.31 -50.17 -13.74
C HIS A 443 8.74 -49.79 -13.37
N SER A 444 9.05 -49.79 -12.10
CA SER A 444 10.41 -49.49 -11.58
C SER A 444 11.47 -50.43 -12.14
N LYS A 445 11.13 -51.71 -12.28
CA LYS A 445 12.01 -52.74 -12.84
C LYS A 445 12.25 -52.56 -14.35
N ASN A 446 11.21 -52.17 -15.07
CA ASN A 446 11.30 -51.87 -16.50
C ASN A 446 12.08 -50.60 -16.76
N VAL A 447 11.90 -49.54 -15.95
CA VAL A 447 12.66 -48.30 -16.05
C VAL A 447 14.14 -48.59 -15.83
N ALA A 448 14.51 -49.32 -14.76
CA ALA A 448 15.90 -49.72 -14.52
C ALA A 448 16.49 -50.53 -15.67
N TYR A 449 15.76 -51.51 -16.20
CA TYR A 449 16.17 -52.32 -17.35
C TYR A 449 16.44 -51.49 -18.60
N TYR A 450 15.53 -50.55 -18.95
CA TYR A 450 15.73 -49.69 -20.11
C TYR A 450 16.85 -48.66 -19.90
N ALA A 451 16.98 -48.13 -18.68
CA ALA A 451 18.10 -47.25 -18.34
C ALA A 451 19.45 -47.92 -18.49
N THR A 452 19.59 -49.18 -18.01
CA THR A 452 20.84 -49.96 -18.19
C THR A 452 21.14 -50.26 -19.65
N LYS A 453 20.10 -50.59 -20.46
CA LYS A 453 20.23 -50.80 -21.92
C LYS A 453 20.68 -49.51 -22.63
N LEU A 454 20.13 -48.37 -22.24
CA LEU A 454 20.50 -47.08 -22.79
C LEU A 454 21.92 -46.70 -22.42
N ALA A 455 22.34 -46.89 -21.16
CA ALA A 455 23.68 -46.64 -20.66
C ALA A 455 24.70 -47.47 -21.47
N ALA A 456 24.45 -48.77 -21.68
CA ALA A 456 25.29 -49.63 -22.51
C ALA A 456 25.34 -49.17 -23.96
N ALA A 457 24.25 -48.67 -24.52
CA ALA A 457 24.20 -48.20 -25.92
C ALA A 457 24.97 -46.86 -26.12
N VAL A 458 25.10 -46.02 -25.05
CA VAL A 458 25.91 -44.79 -25.09
C VAL A 458 27.34 -44.99 -24.63
N GLY A 459 27.77 -46.26 -24.38
CA GLY A 459 29.15 -46.60 -24.06
C GLY A 459 29.57 -46.37 -22.59
N LEU A 460 28.61 -46.27 -21.68
CA LEU A 460 28.89 -46.28 -20.24
C LEU A 460 29.21 -47.70 -19.77
N ASP A 461 30.19 -47.85 -18.91
CA ASP A 461 30.61 -49.13 -18.36
C ASP A 461 29.66 -49.58 -17.19
N GLU A 462 29.82 -50.84 -16.74
CA GLU A 462 29.01 -51.40 -15.68
C GLU A 462 29.15 -50.68 -14.31
N ASN A 463 30.13 -49.77 -14.19
CA ASN A 463 30.42 -49.03 -12.95
C ASN A 463 29.99 -47.56 -13.03
N SER A 464 29.47 -47.13 -14.18
CA SER A 464 28.92 -45.79 -14.42
C SER A 464 27.45 -45.73 -14.15
#